data_60e048662b019699a1a671b307bea7ed
#
_entry.id   60e048662b019699a1a671b307bea7ed
#
_cell.length_a   1.000
_cell.length_b   1.000
_cell.length_c   1.000
_cell.angle_alpha   90.00
_cell.angle_beta   90.00
_cell.angle_gamma   90.00
#
_symmetry.space_group_name_H-M   'P 1'
#
loop_
_entity.id
_entity.type
_entity.pdbx_description
1 polymer ?
#
loop_
_entity_poly.entity_id
_entity_poly.type
_entity_poly.pdbx_seq_one_letter_code
_entity_poly.pdbx_strand_id
1 'polypeptide(L)'
;MDKKLFLASVAAVSEIHIPRWNELPEFDLYMDQVIGLAEKNLGALYIDGKGLLTPSMINNYVKSGVLPPPKNKRYNRTHLAILMIVCAMKPVMEISAVSDIIGRSIAASNIENVLDEFARMYESELSSSIKKAKIAIEASHNDELLSFIAIENTLKASAARTVAMHAYNSIKTEPQAEVEKKKEPAAPKKAAAPAKPKKKPAEAPVSEENSEKPDEKSEEAQ
;
A
#
# COMPACT_ATOMS: atom_id res chain seq x y z
N MET A 1 -2.97 26.85 -29.24
CA MET A 1 -2.68 25.69 -28.36
C MET A 1 -1.58 26.08 -27.36
N ASP A 2 -1.77 25.79 -26.07
CA ASP A 2 -0.89 26.40 -25.05
C ASP A 2 0.29 25.46 -24.69
N LYS A 3 1.36 25.56 -25.48
CA LYS A 3 2.63 24.87 -25.23
C LYS A 3 3.21 25.22 -23.85
N LYS A 4 2.95 26.44 -23.33
CA LYS A 4 3.40 26.86 -22.00
C LYS A 4 2.68 26.08 -20.90
N LEU A 5 1.38 25.86 -21.05
CA LEU A 5 0.59 25.09 -20.09
C LEU A 5 1.10 23.64 -20.05
N PHE A 6 1.35 23.03 -21.20
CA PHE A 6 1.92 21.69 -21.26
C PHE A 6 3.30 21.62 -20.60
N LEU A 7 4.20 22.53 -20.91
CA LEU A 7 5.54 22.55 -20.32
C LEU A 7 5.50 22.77 -18.79
N ALA A 8 4.59 23.61 -18.30
CA ALA A 8 4.39 23.79 -16.87
C ALA A 8 3.84 22.53 -16.19
N SER A 9 2.86 21.86 -16.80
CA SER A 9 2.31 20.58 -16.32
C SER A 9 3.38 19.51 -16.28
N VAL A 10 4.17 19.35 -17.33
CA VAL A 10 5.25 18.36 -17.40
C VAL A 10 6.39 18.69 -16.44
N ALA A 11 6.63 19.95 -16.11
CA ALA A 11 7.59 20.35 -15.08
C ALA A 11 7.18 19.81 -13.70
N ALA A 12 5.89 19.94 -13.32
CA ALA A 12 5.38 19.39 -12.06
C ALA A 12 5.54 17.85 -12.00
N VAL A 13 5.32 17.16 -13.12
CA VAL A 13 5.52 15.69 -13.21
C VAL A 13 7.00 15.32 -13.14
N SER A 14 7.90 16.20 -13.55
CA SER A 14 9.36 15.95 -13.46
C SER A 14 9.88 15.94 -12.02
N GLU A 15 9.12 16.53 -11.07
CA GLU A 15 9.48 16.55 -9.65
C GLU A 15 8.97 15.32 -8.88
N ILE A 16 8.31 14.37 -9.57
CA ILE A 16 7.86 13.13 -8.95
C ILE A 16 9.08 12.34 -8.50
N HIS A 17 9.08 12.02 -7.22
CA HIS A 17 10.09 11.19 -6.58
C HIS A 17 9.42 10.07 -5.80
N ILE A 18 9.76 8.83 -6.12
CA ILE A 18 9.35 7.67 -5.33
C ILE A 18 10.40 7.46 -4.25
N PRO A 19 10.08 7.68 -2.97
CA PRO A 19 11.05 7.54 -1.89
C PRO A 19 11.69 6.15 -1.90
N ARG A 20 13.02 6.10 -1.75
CA ARG A 20 13.76 4.86 -1.52
C ARG A 20 13.46 4.33 -0.12
N TRP A 21 13.79 3.09 0.12
CA TRP A 21 13.54 2.47 1.42
C TRP A 21 14.10 3.27 2.60
N ASN A 22 15.32 3.74 2.49
CA ASN A 22 15.97 4.55 3.53
C ASN A 22 15.41 5.97 3.69
N GLU A 23 14.65 6.46 2.71
CA GLU A 23 13.98 7.78 2.76
C GLU A 23 12.59 7.70 3.38
N LEU A 24 12.03 6.48 3.50
CA LEU A 24 10.75 6.27 4.17
C LEU A 24 10.90 6.40 5.68
N PRO A 25 9.89 6.96 6.39
CA PRO A 25 9.89 7.09 7.85
C PRO A 25 10.18 5.77 8.57
N GLU A 26 11.01 5.80 9.61
CA GLU A 26 11.31 4.63 10.45
C GLU A 26 10.21 4.34 11.46
N PHE A 27 9.42 5.35 11.80
CA PHE A 27 8.30 5.24 12.72
C PHE A 27 6.97 5.01 11.99
N ASP A 28 6.05 4.36 12.68
CA ASP A 28 4.74 4.05 12.13
C ASP A 28 3.86 5.30 12.00
N LEU A 29 3.18 5.44 10.86
CA LEU A 29 2.32 6.58 10.53
C LEU A 29 0.84 6.26 10.76
N TYR A 30 0.03 7.29 11.03
CA TYR A 30 -1.42 7.21 10.94
C TYR A 30 -1.87 7.33 9.48
N MET A 31 -3.13 6.92 9.19
CA MET A 31 -3.67 6.86 7.83
C MET A 31 -3.62 8.20 7.08
N ASP A 32 -3.93 9.29 7.75
CA ASP A 32 -3.87 10.66 7.19
C ASP A 32 -2.44 11.07 6.81
N GLN A 33 -1.46 10.71 7.63
CA GLN A 33 -0.04 10.93 7.34
C GLN A 33 0.44 10.08 6.15
N VAL A 34 -0.03 8.83 6.03
CA VAL A 34 0.25 7.96 4.88
C VAL A 34 -0.27 8.58 3.59
N ILE A 35 -1.53 9.08 3.61
CA ILE A 35 -2.13 9.74 2.46
C ILE A 35 -1.35 11.00 2.10
N GLY A 36 -1.03 11.84 3.08
CA GLY A 36 -0.23 13.06 2.85
C GLY A 36 1.16 12.77 2.28
N LEU A 37 1.82 11.70 2.73
CA LEU A 37 3.12 11.27 2.19
C LEU A 37 3.00 10.81 0.73
N ALA A 38 1.97 10.03 0.40
CA ALA A 38 1.72 9.58 -0.97
C ALA A 38 1.40 10.76 -1.91
N GLU A 39 0.51 11.66 -1.48
CA GLU A 39 0.18 12.87 -2.24
C GLU A 39 1.38 13.78 -2.49
N LYS A 40 2.22 13.98 -1.48
CA LYS A 40 3.45 14.78 -1.62
C LYS A 40 4.37 14.24 -2.72
N ASN A 41 4.53 12.92 -2.81
CA ASN A 41 5.51 12.30 -3.71
C ASN A 41 4.92 11.95 -5.08
N LEU A 42 3.65 11.58 -5.16
CA LEU A 42 3.03 11.01 -6.35
C LEU A 42 1.76 11.77 -6.81
N GLY A 43 1.34 12.82 -6.10
CA GLY A 43 0.11 13.53 -6.41
C GLY A 43 0.06 14.07 -7.84
N ALA A 44 1.20 14.53 -8.38
CA ALA A 44 1.29 15.01 -9.75
C ALA A 44 1.04 13.96 -10.86
N LEU A 45 0.97 12.66 -10.51
CA LEU A 45 0.56 11.60 -11.45
C LEU A 45 -0.94 11.65 -11.77
N TYR A 46 -1.75 12.27 -10.93
CA TYR A 46 -3.20 12.27 -11.01
C TYR A 46 -3.73 13.64 -11.40
N ILE A 47 -4.08 13.81 -12.68
CA ILE A 47 -4.48 15.09 -13.27
C ILE A 47 -5.97 15.35 -13.08
N ASP A 48 -6.77 14.32 -12.82
CA ASP A 48 -8.25 14.37 -12.82
C ASP A 48 -8.87 14.85 -11.51
N GLY A 49 -8.07 15.34 -10.56
CA GLY A 49 -8.54 15.88 -9.27
C GLY A 49 -9.12 14.85 -8.30
N LYS A 50 -9.07 13.57 -8.66
CA LYS A 50 -9.55 12.49 -7.81
C LYS A 50 -8.45 11.99 -6.90
N GLY A 51 -8.05 12.59 -5.89
CA GLY A 51 -6.97 12.18 -4.97
C GLY A 51 -6.27 10.83 -5.21
N LEU A 52 -4.99 10.78 -5.05
CA LEU A 52 -4.16 9.58 -5.26
C LEU A 52 -4.61 8.41 -4.39
N LEU A 53 -4.88 8.67 -3.10
CA LEU A 53 -5.32 7.72 -2.09
C LEU A 53 -6.44 8.29 -1.24
N THR A 54 -7.38 7.41 -0.85
CA THR A 54 -8.42 7.74 0.12
C THR A 54 -8.41 6.70 1.26
N PRO A 55 -8.94 7.03 2.45
CA PRO A 55 -9.08 6.06 3.54
C PRO A 55 -9.85 4.81 3.11
N SER A 56 -10.87 4.97 2.27
CA SER A 56 -11.65 3.84 1.74
C SER A 56 -10.80 2.93 0.85
N MET A 57 -9.93 3.48 0.01
CA MET A 57 -9.02 2.71 -0.84
C MET A 57 -8.03 1.91 0.00
N ILE A 58 -7.40 2.52 0.99
CA ILE A 58 -6.45 1.84 1.90
C ILE A 58 -7.15 0.70 2.63
N ASN A 59 -8.35 0.95 3.17
CA ASN A 59 -9.14 -0.08 3.84
C ASN A 59 -9.50 -1.25 2.89
N ASN A 60 -9.81 -0.96 1.64
CA ASN A 60 -10.08 -1.98 0.64
C ASN A 60 -8.82 -2.78 0.30
N TYR A 61 -7.65 -2.16 0.22
CA TYR A 61 -6.39 -2.85 0.00
C TYR A 61 -6.02 -3.80 1.15
N VAL A 62 -6.30 -3.41 2.40
CA VAL A 62 -6.16 -4.29 3.55
C VAL A 62 -7.14 -5.46 3.47
N LYS A 63 -8.43 -5.21 3.18
CA LYS A 63 -9.47 -6.26 3.08
C LYS A 63 -9.18 -7.26 1.96
N SER A 64 -8.64 -6.80 0.82
CA SER A 64 -8.30 -7.65 -0.33
C SER A 64 -6.92 -8.30 -0.25
N GLY A 65 -6.17 -8.07 0.83
CA GLY A 65 -4.83 -8.66 1.03
C GLY A 65 -3.71 -8.03 0.21
N VAL A 66 -3.98 -6.92 -0.50
CA VAL A 66 -2.95 -6.13 -1.20
C VAL A 66 -1.98 -5.48 -0.21
N LEU A 67 -2.52 -5.06 0.93
CA LEU A 67 -1.78 -4.42 2.01
C LEU A 67 -1.92 -5.26 3.28
N PRO A 68 -0.85 -5.53 4.03
CA PRO A 68 -0.95 -6.17 5.33
C PRO A 68 -1.86 -5.39 6.28
N PRO A 69 -2.49 -6.02 7.28
CA PRO A 69 -3.27 -5.31 8.28
C PRO A 69 -2.39 -4.40 9.13
N PRO A 70 -2.79 -3.13 9.35
CA PRO A 70 -2.03 -2.21 10.17
C PRO A 70 -2.07 -2.63 11.65
N LYS A 71 -0.96 -2.45 12.37
CA LYS A 71 -0.89 -2.70 13.81
C LYS A 71 -1.31 -1.44 14.58
N ASN A 72 -2.32 -1.56 15.45
CA ASN A 72 -2.84 -0.43 16.24
C ASN A 72 -3.22 0.79 15.37
N LYS A 73 -3.83 0.55 14.19
CA LYS A 73 -4.18 1.59 13.20
C LYS A 73 -2.98 2.38 12.66
N ARG A 74 -1.78 1.82 12.76
CA ARG A 74 -0.54 2.44 12.27
C ARG A 74 0.07 1.62 11.15
N TYR A 75 0.67 2.31 10.21
CA TYR A 75 1.27 1.80 8.98
C TYR A 75 2.79 1.99 9.05
N ASN A 76 3.52 0.89 8.97
CA ASN A 76 4.98 0.88 8.99
C ASN A 76 5.58 1.10 7.58
N ARG A 77 6.90 1.12 7.49
CA ARG A 77 7.67 1.31 6.26
C ARG A 77 7.26 0.34 5.14
N THR A 78 6.99 -0.93 5.45
CA THR A 78 6.52 -1.93 4.47
C THR A 78 5.18 -1.52 3.84
N HIS A 79 4.24 -1.02 4.63
CA HIS A 79 2.97 -0.52 4.11
C HIS A 79 3.17 0.65 3.16
N LEU A 80 4.06 1.58 3.51
CA LEU A 80 4.38 2.75 2.68
C LEU A 80 4.97 2.32 1.35
N ALA A 81 5.95 1.40 1.37
CA ALA A 81 6.57 0.87 0.16
C ALA A 81 5.55 0.23 -0.79
N ILE A 82 4.68 -0.65 -0.27
CA ILE A 82 3.63 -1.29 -1.07
C ILE A 82 2.68 -0.22 -1.65
N LEU A 83 2.25 0.77 -0.86
CA LEU A 83 1.35 1.81 -1.32
C LEU A 83 1.96 2.68 -2.41
N MET A 84 3.26 3.03 -2.34
CA MET A 84 3.94 3.77 -3.40
C MET A 84 3.91 2.99 -4.73
N ILE A 85 4.23 1.70 -4.70
CA ILE A 85 4.19 0.84 -5.89
C ILE A 85 2.75 0.73 -6.43
N VAL A 86 1.78 0.48 -5.55
CA VAL A 86 0.36 0.38 -5.93
C VAL A 86 -0.12 1.66 -6.60
N CYS A 87 0.19 2.82 -6.03
CA CYS A 87 -0.23 4.11 -6.59
C CYS A 87 0.33 4.36 -7.99
N ALA A 88 1.57 3.97 -8.25
CA ALA A 88 2.19 4.14 -9.56
C ALA A 88 1.68 3.12 -10.60
N MET A 89 1.31 1.89 -10.19
CA MET A 89 0.90 0.82 -11.10
C MET A 89 -0.61 0.76 -11.36
N LYS A 90 -1.45 1.15 -10.41
CA LYS A 90 -2.93 1.03 -10.52
C LYS A 90 -3.57 1.74 -11.71
N PRO A 91 -2.99 2.82 -12.31
CA PRO A 91 -3.54 3.40 -13.53
C PRO A 91 -3.43 2.48 -14.76
N VAL A 92 -2.50 1.52 -14.72
CA VAL A 92 -2.16 0.67 -15.88
C VAL A 92 -2.67 -0.76 -15.72
N MET A 93 -2.75 -1.27 -14.48
CA MET A 93 -3.10 -2.67 -14.20
C MET A 93 -4.17 -2.77 -13.13
N GLU A 94 -4.96 -3.86 -13.20
CA GLU A 94 -5.91 -4.22 -12.16
C GLU A 94 -5.20 -4.48 -10.82
N ILE A 95 -5.83 -4.06 -9.73
CA ILE A 95 -5.23 -4.10 -8.40
C ILE A 95 -4.84 -5.52 -7.95
N SER A 96 -5.59 -6.52 -8.39
CA SER A 96 -5.29 -7.94 -8.13
C SER A 96 -4.00 -8.37 -8.81
N ALA A 97 -3.77 -7.95 -10.05
CA ALA A 97 -2.54 -8.23 -10.77
C ALA A 97 -1.33 -7.49 -10.14
N VAL A 98 -1.54 -6.24 -9.75
CA VAL A 98 -0.50 -5.45 -9.02
C VAL A 98 -0.12 -6.15 -7.72
N SER A 99 -1.09 -6.61 -6.93
CA SER A 99 -0.87 -7.32 -5.67
C SER A 99 -0.07 -8.61 -5.88
N ASP A 100 -0.43 -9.39 -6.89
CA ASP A 100 0.22 -10.67 -7.19
C ASP A 100 1.69 -10.47 -7.65
N ILE A 101 1.93 -9.46 -8.50
CA ILE A 101 3.28 -9.09 -8.93
C ILE A 101 4.13 -8.64 -7.73
N ILE A 102 3.63 -7.75 -6.89
CA ILE A 102 4.33 -7.28 -5.68
C ILE A 102 4.66 -8.47 -4.76
N GLY A 103 3.68 -9.33 -4.49
CA GLY A 103 3.86 -10.50 -3.63
C GLY A 103 4.95 -11.44 -4.14
N ARG A 104 4.97 -11.74 -5.45
CA ARG A 104 6.02 -12.56 -6.09
C ARG A 104 7.38 -11.88 -6.04
N SER A 105 7.45 -10.58 -6.29
CA SER A 105 8.70 -9.82 -6.23
C SER A 105 9.29 -9.80 -4.83
N ILE A 106 8.45 -9.62 -3.79
CA ILE A 106 8.88 -9.68 -2.39
C ILE A 106 9.34 -11.10 -2.02
N ALA A 107 8.67 -12.15 -2.51
CA ALA A 107 9.07 -13.53 -2.25
C ALA A 107 10.42 -13.89 -2.91
N ALA A 108 10.72 -13.30 -4.07
CA ALA A 108 11.99 -13.51 -4.79
C ALA A 108 13.16 -12.69 -4.21
N SER A 109 12.86 -11.59 -3.50
CA SER A 109 13.85 -10.68 -2.92
C SER A 109 13.39 -10.22 -1.54
N ASN A 110 13.36 -8.92 -1.28
CA ASN A 110 12.76 -8.29 -0.11
C ASN A 110 12.09 -6.97 -0.53
N ILE A 111 11.23 -6.42 0.32
CA ILE A 111 10.47 -5.20 -0.01
C ILE A 111 11.37 -3.98 -0.24
N GLU A 112 12.50 -3.88 0.45
CA GLU A 112 13.48 -2.81 0.30
C GLU A 112 14.04 -2.77 -1.12
N ASN A 113 14.61 -3.88 -1.58
CA ASN A 113 15.16 -3.99 -2.94
C ASN A 113 14.07 -3.82 -4.01
N VAL A 114 12.87 -4.36 -3.77
CA VAL A 114 11.74 -4.21 -4.69
C VAL A 114 11.33 -2.75 -4.84
N LEU A 115 11.23 -2.01 -3.74
CA LEU A 115 10.89 -0.59 -3.79
C LEU A 115 11.96 0.23 -4.52
N ASP A 116 13.23 0.04 -4.15
CA ASP A 116 14.33 0.83 -4.68
C ASP A 116 14.53 0.60 -6.18
N GLU A 117 14.44 -0.64 -6.64
CA GLU A 117 14.50 -0.98 -8.04
C GLU A 117 13.29 -0.46 -8.81
N PHE A 118 12.09 -0.62 -8.26
CA PHE A 118 10.85 -0.09 -8.84
C PHE A 118 10.93 1.43 -9.02
N ALA A 119 11.35 2.14 -7.98
CA ALA A 119 11.47 3.59 -8.00
C ALA A 119 12.47 4.05 -9.08
N ARG A 120 13.62 3.40 -9.14
CA ARG A 120 14.64 3.69 -10.15
C ARG A 120 14.12 3.48 -11.58
N MET A 121 13.44 2.36 -11.84
CA MET A 121 12.87 2.07 -13.16
C MET A 121 11.78 3.07 -13.52
N TYR A 122 10.85 3.36 -12.61
CA TYR A 122 9.74 4.26 -12.87
C TYR A 122 10.21 5.69 -13.18
N GLU A 123 11.11 6.23 -12.37
CA GLU A 123 11.67 7.58 -12.58
C GLU A 123 12.45 7.67 -13.89
N SER A 124 13.19 6.63 -14.25
CA SER A 124 13.94 6.56 -15.51
C SER A 124 13.00 6.61 -16.73
N GLU A 125 11.93 5.80 -16.72
CA GLU A 125 10.96 5.78 -17.82
C GLU A 125 10.17 7.08 -17.92
N LEU A 126 9.77 7.66 -16.78
CA LEU A 126 9.07 8.93 -16.73
C LEU A 126 9.95 10.06 -17.28
N SER A 127 11.20 10.15 -16.81
CA SER A 127 12.17 11.14 -17.26
C SER A 127 12.46 11.03 -18.77
N SER A 128 12.62 9.80 -19.28
CA SER A 128 12.80 9.54 -20.71
C SER A 128 11.62 10.03 -21.55
N SER A 129 10.41 9.73 -21.10
CA SER A 129 9.18 10.13 -21.79
C SER A 129 9.01 11.66 -21.81
N ILE A 130 9.26 12.31 -20.68
CA ILE A 130 9.22 13.76 -20.54
C ILE A 130 10.25 14.44 -21.45
N LYS A 131 11.49 13.93 -21.44
CA LYS A 131 12.57 14.47 -22.26
C LYS A 131 12.24 14.40 -23.76
N LYS A 132 11.70 13.27 -24.23
CA LYS A 132 11.28 13.11 -25.63
C LYS A 132 10.17 14.11 -26.00
N ALA A 133 9.18 14.30 -25.15
CA ALA A 133 8.10 15.23 -25.37
C ALA A 133 8.60 16.69 -25.41
N LYS A 134 9.50 17.09 -24.50
CA LYS A 134 10.10 18.44 -24.49
C LYS A 134 10.89 18.71 -25.78
N ILE A 135 11.75 17.79 -26.21
CA ILE A 135 12.52 17.90 -27.45
C ILE A 135 11.58 18.06 -28.66
N ALA A 136 10.52 17.26 -28.74
CA ALA A 136 9.55 17.36 -29.84
C ALA A 136 8.89 18.72 -29.90
N ILE A 137 8.50 19.30 -28.74
CA ILE A 137 7.87 20.63 -28.66
C ILE A 137 8.83 21.74 -29.06
N GLU A 138 10.07 21.68 -28.63
CA GLU A 138 11.11 22.68 -28.98
C GLU A 138 11.44 22.65 -30.46
N ALA A 139 11.46 21.46 -31.09
CA ALA A 139 11.80 21.29 -32.49
C ALA A 139 10.66 21.65 -33.46
N SER A 140 9.43 21.79 -33.01
CA SER A 140 8.25 21.94 -33.86
C SER A 140 7.55 23.27 -33.73
N HIS A 141 7.10 23.80 -34.86
CA HIS A 141 6.22 24.98 -34.94
C HIS A 141 4.75 24.57 -35.20
N ASN A 142 4.45 23.28 -35.26
CA ASN A 142 3.10 22.77 -35.53
C ASN A 142 2.20 22.85 -34.30
N ASP A 143 1.00 23.44 -34.46
CA ASP A 143 -0.01 23.56 -33.41
C ASP A 143 -0.70 22.23 -33.05
N GLU A 144 -0.63 21.23 -33.94
CA GLU A 144 -1.20 19.89 -33.71
C GLU A 144 -0.27 18.95 -32.93
N LEU A 145 0.96 19.37 -32.67
CA LEU A 145 1.98 18.53 -32.05
C LEU A 145 1.57 17.93 -30.71
N LEU A 146 0.81 18.66 -29.88
CA LEU A 146 0.35 18.13 -28.59
C LEU A 146 -0.60 16.94 -28.77
N SER A 147 -1.44 16.96 -29.82
CA SER A 147 -2.31 15.84 -30.17
C SER A 147 -1.48 14.61 -30.59
N PHE A 148 -0.43 14.81 -31.39
CA PHE A 148 0.48 13.73 -31.77
C PHE A 148 1.25 13.16 -30.57
N ILE A 149 1.76 14.02 -29.66
CA ILE A 149 2.41 13.56 -28.41
C ILE A 149 1.44 12.73 -27.56
N ALA A 150 0.17 13.17 -27.44
CA ALA A 150 -0.85 12.43 -26.70
C ALA A 150 -1.13 11.06 -27.33
N ILE A 151 -1.33 11.02 -28.65
CA ILE A 151 -1.57 9.77 -29.40
C ILE A 151 -0.36 8.83 -29.26
N GLU A 152 0.85 9.32 -29.53
CA GLU A 152 2.08 8.51 -29.47
C GLU A 152 2.26 7.87 -28.10
N ASN A 153 2.12 8.65 -27.02
CA ASN A 153 2.30 8.12 -25.66
C ASN A 153 1.15 7.19 -25.25
N THR A 154 -0.08 7.44 -25.71
CA THR A 154 -1.21 6.52 -25.49
C THR A 154 -0.97 5.17 -26.18
N LEU A 155 -0.48 5.17 -27.42
CA LEU A 155 -0.16 3.94 -28.13
C LEU A 155 0.99 3.17 -27.48
N LYS A 156 2.05 3.87 -27.04
CA LYS A 156 3.15 3.27 -26.27
C LYS A 156 2.67 2.63 -24.98
N ALA A 157 1.83 3.33 -24.21
CA ALA A 157 1.26 2.81 -22.97
C ALA A 157 0.39 1.57 -23.21
N SER A 158 -0.45 1.59 -24.28
CA SER A 158 -1.29 0.44 -24.67
C SER A 158 -0.45 -0.78 -25.05
N ALA A 159 0.58 -0.58 -25.89
CA ALA A 159 1.47 -1.66 -26.30
C ALA A 159 2.26 -2.24 -25.12
N ALA A 160 2.84 -1.38 -24.28
CA ALA A 160 3.57 -1.79 -23.06
C ALA A 160 2.65 -2.56 -22.10
N ARG A 161 1.41 -2.07 -21.88
CA ARG A 161 0.42 -2.76 -21.05
C ARG A 161 0.11 -4.16 -21.60
N THR A 162 -0.04 -4.30 -22.93
CA THR A 162 -0.27 -5.61 -23.55
C THR A 162 0.85 -6.58 -23.24
N VAL A 163 2.11 -6.17 -23.41
CA VAL A 163 3.27 -7.01 -23.10
C VAL A 163 3.30 -7.35 -21.60
N ALA A 164 3.07 -6.37 -20.73
CA ALA A 164 3.03 -6.58 -19.28
C ALA A 164 1.95 -7.60 -18.87
N MET A 165 0.76 -7.54 -19.48
CA MET A 165 -0.32 -8.50 -19.20
C MET A 165 0.02 -9.91 -19.68
N HIS A 166 0.68 -10.06 -20.83
CA HIS A 166 1.16 -11.37 -21.30
C HIS A 166 2.24 -11.94 -20.37
N ALA A 167 3.21 -11.12 -19.96
CA ALA A 167 4.22 -11.52 -19.00
C ALA A 167 3.59 -11.94 -17.65
N TYR A 168 2.65 -11.14 -17.14
CA TYR A 168 1.92 -11.48 -15.92
C TYR A 168 1.14 -12.81 -16.05
N ASN A 169 0.42 -13.02 -17.14
CA ASN A 169 -0.31 -14.26 -17.35
C ASN A 169 0.62 -15.48 -17.44
N SER A 170 1.81 -15.32 -18.01
CA SER A 170 2.81 -16.40 -18.09
C SER A 170 3.31 -16.81 -16.69
N ILE A 171 3.64 -15.84 -15.85
CA ILE A 171 4.07 -16.15 -14.47
C ILE A 171 2.92 -16.65 -13.56
N LYS A 172 1.67 -16.27 -13.88
CA LYS A 172 0.51 -16.74 -13.11
C LYS A 172 0.20 -18.21 -13.38
N THR A 173 0.46 -18.69 -14.58
CA THR A 173 0.24 -20.10 -14.97
C THR A 173 1.34 -21.04 -14.49
N GLU A 174 2.52 -20.54 -14.11
CA GLU A 174 3.53 -21.35 -13.46
C GLU A 174 3.02 -21.76 -12.07
N PRO A 175 3.03 -23.07 -11.72
CA PRO A 175 2.74 -23.50 -10.36
C PRO A 175 3.71 -22.74 -9.45
N GLN A 176 3.18 -22.05 -8.46
CA GLN A 176 4.03 -21.53 -7.38
C GLN A 176 4.75 -22.76 -6.84
N ALA A 177 6.06 -22.89 -7.09
CA ALA A 177 6.88 -23.82 -6.36
C ALA A 177 6.55 -23.57 -4.89
N GLU A 178 5.91 -24.53 -4.25
CA GLU A 178 5.60 -24.46 -2.83
C GLU A 178 6.92 -24.09 -2.17
N VAL A 179 7.01 -22.84 -1.75
CA VAL A 179 7.99 -22.44 -0.77
C VAL A 179 7.57 -23.24 0.44
N GLU A 180 8.18 -24.43 0.56
CA GLU A 180 8.11 -25.22 1.77
C GLU A 180 8.30 -24.22 2.91
N LYS A 181 7.21 -23.93 3.59
CA LYS A 181 7.27 -23.34 4.91
C LYS A 181 8.15 -24.35 5.68
N LYS A 182 9.42 -24.07 5.80
CA LYS A 182 10.25 -24.67 6.84
C LYS A 182 9.52 -24.36 8.13
N LYS A 183 8.64 -25.29 8.51
CA LYS A 183 8.15 -25.36 9.87
C LYS A 183 9.42 -25.49 10.70
N GLU A 184 9.75 -24.46 11.45
CA GLU A 184 10.63 -24.63 12.61
C GLU A 184 10.13 -25.88 13.35
N PRO A 185 11.00 -26.84 13.66
CA PRO A 185 10.58 -27.98 14.43
C PRO A 185 10.03 -27.48 15.77
N ALA A 186 8.75 -27.71 15.99
CA ALA A 186 8.09 -27.41 17.25
C ALA A 186 8.93 -27.97 18.39
N ALA A 187 9.34 -27.09 19.31
CA ALA A 187 10.02 -27.48 20.53
C ALA A 187 9.25 -28.61 21.23
N PRO A 188 9.92 -29.65 21.77
CA PRO A 188 9.25 -30.79 22.34
C PRO A 188 8.35 -30.39 23.49
N LYS A 189 7.07 -30.70 23.40
CA LYS A 189 6.09 -30.58 24.50
C LYS A 189 6.64 -31.29 25.72
N LYS A 190 6.92 -30.52 26.79
CA LYS A 190 7.22 -31.08 28.11
C LYS A 190 6.09 -31.99 28.52
N ALA A 191 6.46 -33.22 28.85
CA ALA A 191 5.58 -34.26 29.34
C ALA A 191 4.77 -33.76 30.55
N ALA A 192 3.48 -34.04 30.50
CA ALA A 192 2.54 -33.75 31.59
C ALA A 192 2.91 -34.61 32.82
N ALA A 193 3.06 -33.98 33.97
CA ALA A 193 3.16 -34.62 35.27
C ALA A 193 1.79 -35.19 35.67
N PRO A 194 1.75 -36.32 36.43
CA PRO A 194 0.52 -37.04 36.70
C PRO A 194 -0.40 -36.34 37.68
N ALA A 195 -1.70 -36.43 37.44
CA ALA A 195 -2.80 -35.88 38.22
C ALA A 195 -2.84 -36.42 39.66
N LYS A 196 -2.99 -35.52 40.63
CA LYS A 196 -3.37 -35.85 42.02
C LYS A 196 -4.89 -35.98 42.16
N PRO A 197 -5.37 -36.87 43.07
CA PRO A 197 -6.76 -37.30 43.11
C PRO A 197 -7.71 -36.27 43.73
N LYS A 198 -8.95 -36.27 43.24
CA LYS A 198 -10.09 -35.48 43.69
C LYS A 198 -10.47 -35.80 45.13
N LYS A 199 -10.60 -34.79 46.00
CA LYS A 199 -11.36 -34.89 47.27
C LYS A 199 -12.75 -34.28 47.06
N LYS A 200 -13.75 -35.02 47.54
CA LYS A 200 -15.18 -34.76 47.57
C LYS A 200 -15.55 -33.70 48.59
N PRO A 201 -16.73 -33.07 48.49
CA PRO A 201 -17.09 -31.84 49.17
C PRO A 201 -17.68 -32.07 50.58
N ALA A 202 -17.53 -31.11 51.44
CA ALA A 202 -18.27 -31.04 52.71
C ALA A 202 -19.06 -29.71 52.77
N GLU A 203 -20.22 -29.86 53.31
CA GLU A 203 -21.42 -29.04 53.48
C GLU A 203 -21.21 -27.72 54.17
N ALA A 204 -22.17 -26.83 53.89
CA ALA A 204 -22.44 -25.55 54.51
C ALA A 204 -22.85 -25.66 56.01
N PRO A 205 -22.83 -24.61 56.81
CA PRO A 205 -24.11 -24.06 57.24
C PRO A 205 -24.28 -22.53 57.14
N VAL A 206 -25.53 -22.25 57.05
CA VAL A 206 -26.40 -21.10 57.13
C VAL A 206 -26.20 -20.25 58.41
N SER A 207 -26.41 -18.94 58.29
CA SER A 207 -27.23 -18.05 59.14
C SER A 207 -26.79 -16.59 58.96
N GLU A 208 -27.70 -15.83 58.50
CA GLU A 208 -28.60 -14.82 59.13
C GLU A 208 -28.00 -13.43 59.20
N GLU A 209 -28.69 -12.57 58.46
CA GLU A 209 -29.55 -11.45 58.88
C GLU A 209 -28.79 -10.23 59.41
N ASN A 210 -28.92 -9.08 58.85
CA ASN A 210 -29.99 -8.10 59.08
C ASN A 210 -29.63 -6.73 58.44
N SER A 211 -30.61 -6.17 57.74
CA SER A 211 -31.12 -4.80 57.77
C SER A 211 -30.13 -3.64 57.98
N GLU A 212 -30.18 -2.58 57.25
CA GLU A 212 -31.17 -1.52 57.16
C GLU A 212 -30.72 -0.44 56.17
N LYS A 213 -31.62 0.00 55.34
CA LYS A 213 -31.72 1.35 54.79
C LYS A 213 -32.28 2.28 55.91
N PRO A 214 -32.21 3.62 55.87
CA PRO A 214 -32.72 4.43 54.76
C PRO A 214 -32.03 5.81 54.55
N ASP A 215 -32.38 6.41 53.38
CA ASP A 215 -32.81 7.80 53.07
C ASP A 215 -32.03 9.00 53.62
N GLU A 216 -31.78 9.99 52.87
CA GLU A 216 -32.56 11.05 52.30
C GLU A 216 -31.70 12.21 51.74
N LYS A 217 -32.15 12.70 50.63
CA LYS A 217 -32.37 14.11 50.23
C LYS A 217 -31.25 15.12 50.15
N SER A 218 -31.23 15.63 48.99
CA SER A 218 -31.58 17.01 48.51
C SER A 218 -30.54 18.11 48.60
N GLU A 219 -30.62 18.79 47.53
CA GLU A 219 -30.69 20.24 47.21
C GLU A 219 -29.34 20.89 46.92
N GLU A 220 -29.32 21.37 45.74
CA GLU A 220 -29.53 22.68 45.12
C GLU A 220 -28.33 23.62 45.10
N ALA A 221 -28.18 24.13 43.90
CA ALA A 221 -27.84 25.50 43.51
C ALA A 221 -26.44 26.08 43.79
N GLN A 222 -25.69 26.34 42.82
CA GLN A 222 -25.53 27.62 42.09
C GLN A 222 -24.64 27.41 40.89
#